data_faaf4269460b0f38d42807b50d0cc1ae
#
_entry.id   faaf4269460b0f38d42807b50d0cc1ae
#
_cell.length_a   1.000
_cell.length_b   1.000
_cell.length_c   1.000
_cell.angle_alpha   90.00
_cell.angle_beta   90.00
_cell.angle_gamma   90.00
#
_symmetry.space_group_name_H-M   'P 1'
#
loop_
_entity.id
_entity.type
_entity.pdbx_description
1 polymer ?
#
loop_
_entity_poly.entity_id
_entity_poly.type
_entity_poly.pdbx_seq_one_letter_code
_entity_poly.pdbx_strand_id
1 'polypeptide(L)'
;MKRNHPQTAQWICIILAAMVSFILVLGQACLAQTNHEVQNSTTIHQTKADLLAGFAKGLAYSGFRHGQHPDRGDGAANPSDKEILEDLRIIARNSNFGIIRLYDSQANSARALRLIQANKIRLKVMLGAWLSAEVSNPHCRWLTTPIPQATLDMNKIKNQNEIKSAIRLANEYPSIVVAVNVGNEALVDWNDHMVSLDSVISYVRQVKHAIPQPVTVADNYAWWTKNGVPLAKEIDFVTVHTYPAWENKDLDEGLPYSIANIQAVHAALPHSRIVVGEAGWPSVASEFGKRASEENQKRYVDELTAWAARNNVTTFIFEAFDEDWKGDPSNAFGAEKHWGLFTVDRRAKLVMRELYPDLLPPKADR
;
A
#
# COMPACT_ATOMS: atom_id res chain seq x y z
N MET A 1 56.20 35.59 -60.60
CA MET A 1 54.97 34.82 -60.89
C MET A 1 55.00 33.53 -60.12
N LYS A 2 54.28 33.41 -59.06
CA LYS A 2 54.01 32.14 -58.37
C LYS A 2 52.49 32.00 -58.20
N ARG A 3 51.90 31.01 -58.84
CA ARG A 3 50.48 30.68 -58.72
C ARG A 3 50.24 29.91 -57.45
N ASN A 4 49.43 30.41 -56.60
CA ASN A 4 48.94 29.70 -55.40
C ASN A 4 47.82 28.75 -55.82
N HIS A 5 47.93 27.46 -55.43
CA HIS A 5 46.92 26.43 -55.65
C HIS A 5 45.80 26.51 -54.59
N PRO A 6 44.50 26.53 -54.96
CA PRO A 6 43.38 26.60 -54.05
C PRO A 6 42.93 25.24 -53.51
N GLN A 7 43.67 24.12 -53.72
CA GLN A 7 43.19 22.78 -53.34
C GLN A 7 43.41 22.38 -51.87
N THR A 8 44.31 23.01 -51.13
CA THR A 8 44.61 22.65 -49.74
C THR A 8 43.55 23.15 -48.75
N ALA A 9 42.82 24.22 -49.05
CA ALA A 9 41.77 24.75 -48.17
C ALA A 9 40.48 23.93 -48.13
N GLN A 10 40.16 23.24 -49.28
CA GLN A 10 38.95 22.40 -49.34
C GLN A 10 39.05 21.10 -48.54
N TRP A 11 40.21 20.50 -48.44
CA TRP A 11 40.43 19.25 -47.69
C TRP A 11 40.38 19.47 -46.16
N ILE A 12 40.84 20.61 -45.68
CA ILE A 12 40.80 20.94 -44.24
C ILE A 12 39.35 21.18 -43.76
N CYS A 13 38.50 21.82 -44.59
CA CYS A 13 37.07 21.99 -44.26
C CYS A 13 36.29 20.69 -44.26
N ILE A 14 36.60 19.74 -45.12
CA ILE A 14 35.91 18.43 -45.18
C ILE A 14 36.30 17.55 -43.97
N ILE A 15 37.56 17.56 -43.52
CA ILE A 15 38.03 16.81 -42.34
C ILE A 15 37.44 17.40 -41.06
N LEU A 16 37.36 18.72 -40.94
CA LEU A 16 36.75 19.39 -39.79
C LEU A 16 35.23 19.13 -39.70
N ALA A 17 34.53 19.14 -40.82
CA ALA A 17 33.10 18.83 -40.89
C ALA A 17 32.81 17.37 -40.50
N ALA A 18 33.67 16.40 -40.96
CA ALA A 18 33.55 14.99 -40.60
C ALA A 18 33.83 14.75 -39.09
N MET A 19 34.83 15.40 -38.52
CA MET A 19 35.11 15.29 -37.06
C MET A 19 34.00 15.89 -36.19
N VAL A 20 33.43 17.02 -36.56
CA VAL A 20 32.30 17.64 -35.83
C VAL A 20 31.05 16.75 -35.91
N SER A 21 30.77 16.15 -37.09
CA SER A 21 29.66 15.22 -37.26
C SER A 21 29.84 13.94 -36.45
N PHE A 22 31.08 13.42 -36.36
CA PHE A 22 31.40 12.22 -35.58
C PHE A 22 31.28 12.47 -34.05
N ILE A 23 31.70 13.64 -33.58
CA ILE A 23 31.55 14.05 -32.17
C ILE A 23 30.09 14.28 -31.80
N LEU A 24 29.25 14.83 -32.68
CA LEU A 24 27.82 14.99 -32.50
C LEU A 24 27.09 13.66 -32.43
N VAL A 25 27.44 12.69 -33.27
CA VAL A 25 26.85 11.35 -33.27
C VAL A 25 27.27 10.56 -32.03
N LEU A 26 28.54 10.66 -31.59
CA LEU A 26 28.98 10.05 -30.33
C LEU A 26 28.36 10.72 -29.09
N GLY A 27 28.18 12.04 -29.12
CA GLY A 27 27.48 12.77 -28.06
C GLY A 27 26.00 12.38 -27.96
N GLN A 28 25.31 12.19 -29.09
CA GLN A 28 23.90 11.73 -29.09
C GLN A 28 23.78 10.26 -28.69
N ALA A 29 24.71 9.39 -29.08
CA ALA A 29 24.73 8.00 -28.66
C ALA A 29 25.01 7.87 -27.13
N CYS A 30 25.92 8.69 -26.59
CA CYS A 30 26.20 8.72 -25.15
C CYS A 30 25.03 9.27 -24.35
N LEU A 31 24.34 10.32 -24.85
CA LEU A 31 23.13 10.86 -24.23
C LEU A 31 21.94 9.90 -24.34
N ALA A 32 21.83 9.14 -25.43
CA ALA A 32 20.80 8.11 -25.60
C ALA A 32 21.08 6.91 -24.67
N GLN A 33 22.34 6.48 -24.51
CA GLN A 33 22.70 5.43 -23.56
C GLN A 33 22.50 5.86 -22.10
N THR A 34 22.90 7.08 -21.73
CA THR A 34 22.65 7.59 -20.36
C THR A 34 21.17 7.79 -20.07
N ASN A 35 20.37 8.24 -21.05
CA ASN A 35 18.92 8.30 -20.88
C ASN A 35 18.26 6.91 -20.82
N HIS A 36 18.77 5.91 -21.54
CA HIS A 36 18.27 4.52 -21.46
C HIS A 36 18.70 3.84 -20.15
N GLU A 37 19.90 4.08 -19.65
CA GLU A 37 20.37 3.56 -18.35
C GLU A 37 19.66 4.26 -17.18
N VAL A 38 19.41 5.57 -17.24
CA VAL A 38 18.63 6.30 -16.24
C VAL A 38 17.16 5.88 -16.27
N GLN A 39 16.56 5.63 -17.44
CA GLN A 39 15.19 5.09 -17.53
C GLN A 39 15.09 3.65 -17.04
N ASN A 40 16.10 2.80 -17.29
CA ASN A 40 16.12 1.42 -16.80
C ASN A 40 16.39 1.33 -15.28
N SER A 41 17.07 2.30 -14.68
CA SER A 41 17.36 2.30 -13.24
C SER A 41 16.17 2.72 -12.36
N THR A 42 15.11 3.30 -12.93
CA THR A 42 13.92 3.74 -12.19
C THR A 42 12.74 2.77 -12.30
N THR A 43 12.77 1.82 -13.23
CA THR A 43 11.68 0.86 -13.39
C THR A 43 11.82 -0.27 -12.39
N ILE A 44 10.91 -0.32 -11.42
CA ILE A 44 10.88 -1.42 -10.45
C ILE A 44 10.48 -2.72 -11.15
N HIS A 45 11.33 -3.74 -11.01
CA HIS A 45 11.01 -5.12 -11.36
C HIS A 45 11.67 -6.04 -10.34
N GLN A 46 10.86 -6.65 -9.49
CA GLN A 46 11.35 -7.52 -8.42
C GLN A 46 11.37 -8.98 -8.87
N THR A 47 12.22 -9.81 -8.26
CA THR A 47 12.18 -11.25 -8.50
C THR A 47 10.94 -11.86 -7.83
N LYS A 48 10.40 -12.95 -8.37
CA LYS A 48 9.24 -13.63 -7.79
C LYS A 48 9.51 -14.14 -6.37
N ALA A 49 10.76 -14.45 -6.04
CA ALA A 49 11.18 -14.85 -4.70
C ALA A 49 11.01 -13.73 -3.65
N ASP A 50 10.90 -12.48 -4.11
CA ASP A 50 10.73 -11.33 -3.22
C ASP A 50 9.28 -11.07 -2.82
N LEU A 51 8.32 -11.78 -3.44
CA LEU A 51 6.91 -11.66 -3.11
C LEU A 51 6.59 -12.35 -1.79
N LEU A 52 5.70 -11.76 -1.00
CA LEU A 52 5.16 -12.36 0.22
C LEU A 52 4.46 -13.68 -0.10
N ALA A 53 5.03 -14.81 0.33
CA ALA A 53 4.56 -16.17 0.03
C ALA A 53 4.27 -16.43 -1.46
N GLY A 54 4.86 -15.66 -2.38
CA GLY A 54 4.66 -15.76 -3.82
C GLY A 54 3.39 -15.10 -4.36
N PHE A 55 2.69 -14.29 -3.55
CA PHE A 55 1.46 -13.62 -3.98
C PHE A 55 1.73 -12.21 -4.50
N ALA A 56 1.21 -11.89 -5.69
CA ALA A 56 1.22 -10.54 -6.23
C ALA A 56 -0.04 -9.74 -5.85
N LYS A 57 -1.14 -10.42 -5.51
CA LYS A 57 -2.46 -9.81 -5.27
C LYS A 57 -2.98 -10.16 -3.88
N GLY A 58 -3.15 -9.15 -3.05
CA GLY A 58 -3.70 -9.23 -1.71
C GLY A 58 -4.86 -8.26 -1.49
N LEU A 59 -5.51 -8.37 -0.35
CA LEU A 59 -6.58 -7.48 0.09
C LEU A 59 -6.32 -6.95 1.50
N ALA A 60 -6.57 -5.68 1.72
CA ALA A 60 -6.74 -5.13 3.06
C ALA A 60 -8.09 -5.62 3.63
N TYR A 61 -8.09 -6.08 4.87
CA TYR A 61 -9.26 -6.66 5.51
C TYR A 61 -9.34 -6.30 7.00
N SER A 62 -10.47 -5.77 7.42
CA SER A 62 -10.83 -5.52 8.81
C SER A 62 -12.17 -6.16 9.22
N GLY A 63 -13.09 -6.32 8.29
CA GLY A 63 -14.28 -7.16 8.40
C GLY A 63 -15.47 -6.58 9.15
N PHE A 64 -15.45 -5.32 9.54
CA PHE A 64 -16.55 -4.67 10.25
C PHE A 64 -17.77 -4.50 9.33
N ARG A 65 -18.96 -4.73 9.89
CA ARG A 65 -20.27 -4.60 9.24
C ARG A 65 -21.06 -3.45 9.83
N HIS A 66 -22.32 -3.29 9.41
CA HIS A 66 -23.22 -2.29 9.95
C HIS A 66 -23.23 -2.31 11.48
N GLY A 67 -22.97 -1.14 12.12
CA GLY A 67 -22.92 -0.98 13.56
C GLY A 67 -21.72 -1.62 14.25
N GLN A 68 -20.75 -2.14 13.49
CA GLN A 68 -19.52 -2.69 14.02
C GLN A 68 -18.35 -1.73 13.74
N HIS A 69 -17.38 -1.69 14.65
CA HIS A 69 -16.22 -0.78 14.57
C HIS A 69 -15.07 -1.26 15.47
N PRO A 70 -13.82 -0.91 15.18
CA PRO A 70 -12.70 -1.12 16.09
C PRO A 70 -12.87 -0.27 17.35
N ASP A 71 -12.06 -0.53 18.38
CA ASP A 71 -12.04 0.32 19.58
C ASP A 71 -11.57 1.73 19.21
N ARG A 72 -12.47 2.70 19.40
CA ARG A 72 -12.25 4.13 19.17
C ARG A 72 -12.16 4.92 20.47
N GLY A 73 -12.02 4.23 21.62
CA GLY A 73 -11.93 4.81 22.95
C GLY A 73 -13.07 4.40 23.89
N ASP A 74 -14.16 3.84 23.34
CA ASP A 74 -15.37 3.42 24.04
C ASP A 74 -15.64 1.90 23.91
N GLY A 75 -14.68 1.17 23.38
CA GLY A 75 -14.74 -0.28 23.12
C GLY A 75 -14.98 -0.62 21.66
N ALA A 76 -14.69 -1.86 21.30
CA ALA A 76 -14.92 -2.38 19.96
C ALA A 76 -16.26 -3.10 19.84
N ALA A 77 -16.98 -2.89 18.73
CA ALA A 77 -18.11 -3.71 18.31
C ALA A 77 -17.62 -4.71 17.22
N ASN A 78 -17.03 -5.82 17.65
CA ASN A 78 -16.39 -6.78 16.76
C ASN A 78 -17.40 -7.67 16.03
N PRO A 79 -17.10 -8.10 14.76
CA PRO A 79 -17.85 -9.13 14.07
C PRO A 79 -17.79 -10.47 14.84
N SER A 80 -18.82 -11.30 14.66
CA SER A 80 -18.88 -12.65 15.19
C SER A 80 -17.94 -13.59 14.39
N ASP A 81 -17.61 -14.75 14.97
CA ASP A 81 -16.87 -15.80 14.27
C ASP A 81 -17.53 -16.23 12.95
N LYS A 82 -18.87 -16.28 12.91
CA LYS A 82 -19.63 -16.62 11.72
C LYS A 82 -19.42 -15.59 10.60
N GLU A 83 -19.46 -14.32 10.95
CA GLU A 83 -19.29 -13.21 10.01
C GLU A 83 -17.85 -13.15 9.48
N ILE A 84 -16.85 -13.30 10.35
CA ILE A 84 -15.44 -13.38 9.95
C ILE A 84 -15.23 -14.59 9.03
N LEU A 85 -15.77 -15.74 9.36
CA LEU A 85 -15.62 -16.95 8.56
C LEU A 85 -16.27 -16.82 7.18
N GLU A 86 -17.42 -16.15 7.08
CA GLU A 86 -18.06 -15.81 5.83
C GLU A 86 -17.15 -14.94 4.95
N ASP A 87 -16.62 -13.87 5.52
CA ASP A 87 -15.71 -12.95 4.82
C ASP A 87 -14.46 -13.67 4.30
N LEU A 88 -13.81 -14.45 5.15
CA LEU A 88 -12.61 -15.22 4.79
C LEU A 88 -12.89 -16.22 3.66
N ARG A 89 -14.08 -16.84 3.63
CA ARG A 89 -14.50 -17.74 2.56
C ARG A 89 -14.78 -17.00 1.26
N ILE A 90 -15.37 -15.81 1.33
CA ILE A 90 -15.55 -14.94 0.16
C ILE A 90 -14.20 -14.58 -0.43
N ILE A 91 -13.26 -14.09 0.37
CA ILE A 91 -11.93 -13.66 -0.07
C ILE A 91 -11.14 -14.83 -0.67
N ALA A 92 -11.15 -16.00 -0.03
CA ALA A 92 -10.39 -17.17 -0.47
C ALA A 92 -10.99 -17.88 -1.69
N ARG A 93 -12.22 -17.52 -2.10
CA ARG A 93 -12.92 -18.16 -3.21
C ARG A 93 -12.14 -17.96 -4.51
N ASN A 94 -12.14 -19.00 -5.34
CA ASN A 94 -11.51 -18.99 -6.67
C ASN A 94 -10.00 -18.70 -6.68
N SER A 95 -9.34 -18.76 -5.53
CA SER A 95 -7.91 -18.43 -5.39
C SER A 95 -7.53 -17.05 -5.99
N ASN A 96 -8.49 -16.11 -6.06
CA ASN A 96 -8.27 -14.79 -6.62
C ASN A 96 -7.34 -13.95 -5.73
N PHE A 97 -7.50 -14.09 -4.41
CA PHE A 97 -6.62 -13.49 -3.43
C PHE A 97 -6.01 -14.58 -2.56
N GLY A 98 -4.71 -14.56 -2.39
CA GLY A 98 -3.98 -15.55 -1.59
C GLY A 98 -3.48 -15.02 -0.25
N ILE A 99 -3.53 -13.72 -0.06
CA ILE A 99 -3.01 -13.02 1.12
C ILE A 99 -3.93 -11.88 1.51
N ILE A 100 -4.13 -11.70 2.82
CA ILE A 100 -4.81 -10.53 3.39
C ILE A 100 -3.85 -9.74 4.28
N ARG A 101 -4.11 -8.44 4.40
CA ARG A 101 -3.46 -7.56 5.36
C ARG A 101 -4.43 -7.23 6.47
N LEU A 102 -4.05 -7.50 7.71
CA LEU A 102 -4.73 -7.08 8.93
C LEU A 102 -4.02 -5.86 9.53
N TYR A 103 -4.76 -5.03 10.26
CA TYR A 103 -4.25 -3.75 10.75
C TYR A 103 -3.73 -3.79 12.17
N ASP A 104 -4.24 -4.73 12.97
CA ASP A 104 -3.91 -4.89 14.38
C ASP A 104 -3.64 -6.35 14.75
N SER A 105 -3.29 -6.57 16.00
CA SER A 105 -3.10 -7.88 16.61
C SER A 105 -4.08 -8.12 17.78
N GLN A 106 -5.27 -7.49 17.72
CA GLN A 106 -6.30 -7.55 18.72
C GLN A 106 -7.28 -8.71 18.48
N ALA A 107 -8.43 -8.66 19.14
CA ALA A 107 -9.38 -9.76 19.18
C ALA A 107 -9.91 -10.17 17.81
N ASN A 108 -10.20 -9.19 16.91
CA ASN A 108 -10.71 -9.49 15.57
C ASN A 108 -9.67 -10.22 14.72
N SER A 109 -8.45 -9.73 14.70
CA SER A 109 -7.33 -10.34 13.97
C SER A 109 -6.97 -11.72 14.51
N ALA A 110 -6.94 -11.89 15.84
CA ALA A 110 -6.71 -13.20 16.46
C ALA A 110 -7.80 -14.23 16.08
N ARG A 111 -9.08 -13.80 16.03
CA ARG A 111 -10.18 -14.66 15.55
C ARG A 111 -10.03 -15.02 14.08
N ALA A 112 -9.64 -14.09 13.22
CA ALA A 112 -9.40 -14.36 11.81
C ALA A 112 -8.31 -15.44 11.62
N LEU A 113 -7.16 -15.32 12.30
CA LEU A 113 -6.09 -16.33 12.27
C LEU A 113 -6.56 -17.70 12.74
N ARG A 114 -7.26 -17.74 13.87
CA ARG A 114 -7.83 -19.00 14.40
C ARG A 114 -8.81 -19.66 13.43
N LEU A 115 -9.69 -18.87 12.80
CA LEU A 115 -10.67 -19.37 11.82
C LEU A 115 -10.01 -19.84 10.53
N ILE A 116 -8.98 -19.15 10.04
CA ILE A 116 -8.16 -19.61 8.89
C ILE A 116 -7.57 -20.99 9.20
N GLN A 117 -6.96 -21.15 10.37
CA GLN A 117 -6.35 -22.43 10.77
C GLN A 117 -7.39 -23.54 10.95
N ALA A 118 -8.43 -23.29 11.74
CA ALA A 118 -9.45 -24.30 12.08
C ALA A 118 -10.22 -24.78 10.86
N ASN A 119 -10.47 -23.92 9.88
CA ASN A 119 -11.23 -24.23 8.66
C ASN A 119 -10.32 -24.53 7.46
N LYS A 120 -9.00 -24.56 7.62
CA LYS A 120 -8.00 -24.82 6.56
C LYS A 120 -8.19 -23.90 5.35
N ILE A 121 -8.51 -22.62 5.61
CA ILE A 121 -8.71 -21.63 4.55
C ILE A 121 -7.35 -21.30 3.92
N ARG A 122 -7.27 -21.31 2.60
CA ARG A 122 -6.03 -21.02 1.84
C ARG A 122 -5.75 -19.52 1.74
N LEU A 123 -5.51 -18.90 2.89
CA LEU A 123 -5.08 -17.49 3.00
C LEU A 123 -3.82 -17.40 3.83
N LYS A 124 -2.91 -16.53 3.40
CA LYS A 124 -1.79 -16.02 4.18
C LYS A 124 -2.15 -14.66 4.74
N VAL A 125 -1.39 -14.21 5.73
CA VAL A 125 -1.67 -12.97 6.44
C VAL A 125 -0.39 -12.15 6.59
N MET A 126 -0.44 -10.88 6.20
CA MET A 126 0.44 -9.85 6.72
C MET A 126 -0.27 -9.25 7.94
N LEU A 127 0.24 -9.58 9.13
CA LEU A 127 -0.36 -9.20 10.40
C LEU A 127 0.05 -7.79 10.77
N GLY A 128 -0.90 -6.93 11.16
CA GLY A 128 -0.65 -5.60 11.67
C GLY A 128 -0.37 -5.57 13.16
N ALA A 129 0.35 -4.54 13.58
CA ALA A 129 0.42 -4.07 14.96
C ALA A 129 0.08 -2.58 14.96
N TRP A 130 -1.14 -2.23 15.28
CA TRP A 130 -1.60 -0.84 15.30
C TRP A 130 -0.91 -0.04 16.39
N LEU A 131 -0.40 1.14 16.04
CA LEU A 131 0.22 2.05 17.01
C LEU A 131 -0.68 3.26 17.25
N SER A 132 -1.08 3.46 18.50
CA SER A 132 -1.79 4.65 18.97
C SER A 132 -0.82 5.82 19.19
N ALA A 133 -1.32 7.06 19.14
CA ALA A 133 -0.50 8.26 19.31
C ALA A 133 0.40 8.24 20.53
N GLU A 134 1.69 8.45 20.33
CA GLU A 134 2.69 8.73 21.38
C GLU A 134 3.16 10.19 21.34
N VAL A 135 2.79 10.88 20.26
CA VAL A 135 3.06 12.30 20.01
C VAL A 135 1.75 12.98 19.64
N SER A 136 1.46 14.11 20.24
CA SER A 136 0.33 14.96 19.81
C SER A 136 0.75 15.70 18.53
N ASN A 137 0.14 15.36 17.40
CA ASN A 137 0.50 15.91 16.10
C ASN A 137 -0.13 17.30 15.87
N PRO A 138 0.63 18.39 15.87
CA PRO A 138 0.10 19.72 15.67
C PRO A 138 -0.36 20.01 14.24
N HIS A 139 -0.02 19.15 13.27
CA HIS A 139 -0.35 19.31 11.86
C HIS A 139 -1.61 18.54 11.46
N CYS A 140 -2.13 17.69 12.34
CA CYS A 140 -3.38 16.98 12.10
C CYS A 140 -4.58 17.93 12.15
N ARG A 141 -5.26 18.11 11.01
CA ARG A 141 -6.34 19.11 10.85
C ARG A 141 -7.60 18.81 11.66
N TRP A 142 -7.86 17.55 11.99
CA TRP A 142 -9.03 17.11 12.77
C TRP A 142 -8.72 16.94 14.25
N LEU A 143 -7.48 17.08 14.66
CA LEU A 143 -7.10 17.11 16.07
C LEU A 143 -7.23 18.56 16.59
N THR A 144 -8.41 18.91 17.04
CA THR A 144 -8.75 20.29 17.47
C THR A 144 -8.07 20.74 18.75
N THR A 145 -7.60 19.79 19.56
CA THR A 145 -6.87 20.04 20.82
C THR A 145 -5.71 19.06 20.93
N PRO A 146 -4.58 19.47 21.53
CA PRO A 146 -3.48 18.55 21.78
C PRO A 146 -3.91 17.35 22.61
N ILE A 147 -3.38 16.18 22.29
CA ILE A 147 -3.62 14.96 23.08
C ILE A 147 -2.96 15.12 24.46
N PRO A 148 -3.69 14.94 25.57
CA PRO A 148 -3.11 15.04 26.91
C PRO A 148 -1.95 14.09 27.13
N GLN A 149 -0.90 14.52 27.85
CA GLN A 149 0.27 13.70 28.12
C GLN A 149 -0.07 12.36 28.77
N ALA A 150 -1.00 12.33 29.72
CA ALA A 150 -1.45 11.09 30.34
C ALA A 150 -2.03 10.09 29.34
N THR A 151 -2.73 10.57 28.30
CA THR A 151 -3.24 9.72 27.21
C THR A 151 -2.10 9.18 26.36
N LEU A 152 -1.11 10.01 26.01
CA LEU A 152 0.07 9.58 25.27
C LEU A 152 0.87 8.52 26.04
N ASP A 153 1.02 8.68 27.35
CA ASP A 153 1.70 7.70 28.20
C ASP A 153 0.94 6.37 28.29
N MET A 154 -0.39 6.42 28.38
CA MET A 154 -1.23 5.22 28.30
C MET A 154 -1.14 4.54 26.94
N ASN A 155 -1.08 5.30 25.86
CA ASN A 155 -0.93 4.77 24.51
C ASN A 155 0.39 4.02 24.32
N LYS A 156 1.49 4.49 24.93
CA LYS A 156 2.77 3.74 24.93
C LYS A 156 2.60 2.35 25.55
N ILE A 157 1.83 2.24 26.63
CA ILE A 157 1.53 0.95 27.27
C ILE A 157 0.67 0.08 26.33
N LYS A 158 -0.35 0.66 25.70
CA LYS A 158 -1.18 -0.03 24.70
C LYS A 158 -0.32 -0.53 23.52
N ASN A 159 0.53 0.32 22.96
CA ASN A 159 1.45 -0.03 21.86
C ASN A 159 2.38 -1.18 22.25
N GLN A 160 2.94 -1.14 23.45
CA GLN A 160 3.79 -2.23 23.95
C GLN A 160 3.02 -3.56 24.08
N ASN A 161 1.75 -3.52 24.45
CA ASN A 161 0.88 -4.70 24.53
C ASN A 161 0.49 -5.20 23.12
N GLU A 162 0.25 -4.30 22.19
CA GLU A 162 0.00 -4.60 20.79
C GLU A 162 1.21 -5.32 20.15
N ILE A 163 2.41 -4.82 20.36
CA ILE A 163 3.66 -5.47 19.92
C ILE A 163 3.79 -6.89 20.50
N LYS A 164 3.54 -7.07 21.79
CA LYS A 164 3.54 -8.40 22.42
C LYS A 164 2.50 -9.33 21.80
N SER A 165 1.31 -8.82 21.49
CA SER A 165 0.26 -9.59 20.85
C SER A 165 0.64 -9.99 19.42
N ALA A 166 1.23 -9.07 18.64
CA ALA A 166 1.72 -9.36 17.29
C ALA A 166 2.78 -10.47 17.31
N ILE A 167 3.75 -10.38 18.20
CA ILE A 167 4.79 -11.40 18.40
C ILE A 167 4.16 -12.75 18.76
N ARG A 168 3.24 -12.77 19.71
CA ARG A 168 2.54 -13.99 20.13
C ARG A 168 1.79 -14.63 18.97
N LEU A 169 0.97 -13.86 18.24
CA LEU A 169 0.18 -14.37 17.12
C LEU A 169 1.06 -14.83 15.95
N ALA A 170 2.14 -14.12 15.62
CA ALA A 170 3.07 -14.55 14.58
C ALA A 170 3.73 -15.90 14.92
N ASN A 171 4.10 -16.12 16.18
CA ASN A 171 4.66 -17.39 16.65
C ASN A 171 3.61 -18.51 16.76
N GLU A 172 2.36 -18.18 17.11
CA GLU A 172 1.25 -19.14 17.22
C GLU A 172 0.77 -19.65 15.85
N TYR A 173 0.83 -18.78 14.81
CA TYR A 173 0.35 -19.10 13.47
C TYR A 173 1.45 -18.98 12.38
N PRO A 174 2.62 -19.64 12.54
CA PRO A 174 3.78 -19.42 11.67
C PRO A 174 3.56 -19.88 10.22
N SER A 175 2.61 -20.77 9.98
CA SER A 175 2.25 -21.23 8.64
C SER A 175 1.25 -20.27 7.92
N ILE A 176 0.64 -19.35 8.66
CA ILE A 176 -0.39 -18.43 8.16
C ILE A 176 0.18 -17.01 8.09
N VAL A 177 0.78 -16.52 9.17
CA VAL A 177 1.42 -15.20 9.21
C VAL A 177 2.75 -15.26 8.47
N VAL A 178 2.85 -14.53 7.35
CA VAL A 178 4.04 -14.51 6.48
C VAL A 178 4.85 -13.23 6.58
N ALA A 179 4.31 -12.21 7.25
CA ALA A 179 5.00 -10.97 7.60
C ALA A 179 4.27 -10.25 8.75
N VAL A 180 4.98 -9.39 9.47
CA VAL A 180 4.40 -8.48 10.46
C VAL A 180 4.67 -7.04 10.04
N ASN A 181 3.60 -6.22 10.04
CA ASN A 181 3.63 -4.79 9.75
C ASN A 181 3.49 -4.00 11.06
N VAL A 182 4.51 -3.24 11.43
CA VAL A 182 4.55 -2.47 12.69
C VAL A 182 4.14 -1.02 12.44
N GLY A 183 2.94 -0.66 12.84
CA GLY A 183 2.34 0.66 12.60
C GLY A 183 1.72 0.80 11.20
N ASN A 184 0.79 1.72 11.08
CA ASN A 184 0.09 2.08 9.86
C ASN A 184 0.02 3.59 9.77
N GLU A 185 0.70 4.23 8.82
CA GLU A 185 0.76 5.69 8.65
C GLU A 185 1.05 6.44 9.95
N ALA A 186 1.87 5.83 10.82
CA ALA A 186 2.18 6.39 12.13
C ALA A 186 3.21 7.53 12.08
N LEU A 187 3.82 7.79 10.91
CA LEU A 187 4.92 8.73 10.73
C LEU A 187 4.57 9.92 9.83
N VAL A 188 3.42 9.91 9.16
CA VAL A 188 2.94 11.04 8.34
C VAL A 188 2.47 12.20 9.21
N ASP A 189 2.59 13.42 8.69
CA ASP A 189 2.31 14.65 9.43
C ASP A 189 0.83 15.04 9.49
N TRP A 190 -0.06 14.30 8.82
CA TRP A 190 -1.52 14.55 8.86
C TRP A 190 -2.30 13.61 9.78
N ASN A 191 -1.69 12.56 10.36
CA ASN A 191 -2.39 11.57 11.19
C ASN A 191 -2.67 12.07 12.62
N ASP A 192 -3.64 11.44 13.29
CA ASP A 192 -4.00 11.68 14.69
C ASP A 192 -3.38 10.66 15.66
N HIS A 193 -2.60 9.72 15.15
CA HIS A 193 -1.96 8.65 15.89
C HIS A 193 -0.44 8.62 15.68
N MET A 194 0.18 9.78 15.63
CA MET A 194 1.61 9.93 15.37
C MET A 194 2.46 9.26 16.45
N VAL A 195 3.47 8.52 15.98
CA VAL A 195 4.52 7.92 16.83
C VAL A 195 5.88 8.43 16.34
N SER A 196 6.83 8.62 17.25
CA SER A 196 8.17 9.05 16.86
C SER A 196 8.89 7.94 16.06
N LEU A 197 9.77 8.35 15.14
CA LEU A 197 10.58 7.41 14.37
C LEU A 197 11.39 6.46 15.28
N ASP A 198 11.98 6.99 16.35
CA ASP A 198 12.76 6.20 17.31
C ASP A 198 11.89 5.15 18.01
N SER A 199 10.65 5.50 18.39
CA SER A 199 9.71 4.54 18.97
C SER A 199 9.35 3.44 17.98
N VAL A 200 9.03 3.80 16.71
CA VAL A 200 8.73 2.81 15.65
C VAL A 200 9.92 1.89 15.43
N ILE A 201 11.14 2.40 15.33
CA ILE A 201 12.37 1.59 15.21
C ILE A 201 12.53 0.65 16.41
N SER A 202 12.27 1.14 17.61
CA SER A 202 12.32 0.31 18.82
C SER A 202 11.34 -0.86 18.77
N TYR A 203 10.10 -0.61 18.34
CA TYR A 203 9.07 -1.64 18.16
C TYR A 203 9.43 -2.63 17.05
N VAL A 204 9.92 -2.15 15.91
CA VAL A 204 10.41 -3.00 14.81
C VAL A 204 11.49 -3.97 15.31
N ARG A 205 12.50 -3.46 16.04
CA ARG A 205 13.58 -4.27 16.59
C ARG A 205 13.06 -5.33 17.57
N GLN A 206 12.09 -4.98 18.44
CA GLN A 206 11.47 -5.93 19.37
C GLN A 206 10.80 -7.08 18.60
N VAL A 207 10.03 -6.77 17.56
CA VAL A 207 9.36 -7.78 16.74
C VAL A 207 10.39 -8.65 16.01
N LYS A 208 11.35 -8.05 15.31
CA LYS A 208 12.38 -8.80 14.56
C LYS A 208 13.22 -9.76 15.42
N HIS A 209 13.48 -9.42 16.67
CA HIS A 209 14.21 -10.33 17.58
C HIS A 209 13.37 -11.52 18.05
N ALA A 210 12.05 -11.43 17.96
CA ALA A 210 11.14 -12.40 18.58
C ALA A 210 10.43 -13.33 17.60
N ILE A 211 10.49 -13.07 16.29
CA ILE A 211 9.81 -13.85 15.26
C ILE A 211 10.71 -14.13 14.05
N PRO A 212 10.51 -15.25 13.33
CA PRO A 212 11.25 -15.56 12.11
C PRO A 212 10.68 -14.88 10.84
N GLN A 213 9.44 -14.37 10.88
CA GLN A 213 8.80 -13.75 9.73
C GLN A 213 9.43 -12.37 9.45
N PRO A 214 9.49 -11.95 8.18
CA PRO A 214 9.94 -10.61 7.82
C PRO A 214 9.05 -9.52 8.43
N VAL A 215 9.67 -8.40 8.78
CA VAL A 215 9.03 -7.25 9.44
C VAL A 215 9.11 -6.03 8.56
N THR A 216 8.02 -5.29 8.48
CA THR A 216 7.89 -4.03 7.72
C THR A 216 7.19 -2.95 8.53
N VAL A 217 7.16 -1.76 7.98
CA VAL A 217 6.32 -0.63 8.39
C VAL A 217 5.58 -0.13 7.16
N ALA A 218 4.29 0.19 7.32
CA ALA A 218 3.47 0.74 6.25
C ALA A 218 3.27 2.24 6.44
N ASP A 219 3.63 3.00 5.43
CA ASP A 219 3.46 4.45 5.44
C ASP A 219 3.30 5.01 4.01
N ASN A 220 2.95 6.28 3.90
CA ASN A 220 2.75 6.97 2.64
C ASN A 220 4.05 7.08 1.82
N TYR A 221 3.93 6.99 0.49
CA TYR A 221 5.06 7.09 -0.44
C TYR A 221 5.91 8.35 -0.24
N ALA A 222 5.27 9.49 0.05
CA ALA A 222 5.97 10.76 0.22
C ALA A 222 6.84 10.74 1.49
N TRP A 223 6.35 10.13 2.58
CA TRP A 223 7.14 9.94 3.78
C TRP A 223 8.35 9.05 3.51
N TRP A 224 8.15 7.90 2.86
CA TRP A 224 9.23 6.97 2.50
C TRP A 224 10.30 7.62 1.64
N THR A 225 9.89 8.36 0.62
CA THR A 225 10.81 9.05 -0.30
C THR A 225 11.68 10.08 0.43
N LYS A 226 11.08 10.82 1.38
CA LYS A 226 11.74 11.94 2.06
C LYS A 226 12.53 11.52 3.30
N ASN A 227 11.97 10.60 4.09
CA ASN A 227 12.44 10.32 5.46
C ASN A 227 12.80 8.83 5.67
N GLY A 228 12.58 7.94 4.70
CA GLY A 228 12.57 6.51 4.90
C GLY A 228 13.92 5.84 5.15
N VAL A 229 15.06 6.49 4.80
CA VAL A 229 16.39 5.86 4.84
C VAL A 229 16.77 5.27 6.22
N PRO A 230 16.55 5.94 7.36
CA PRO A 230 16.86 5.34 8.66
C PRO A 230 16.04 4.09 8.98
N LEU A 231 14.72 4.15 8.70
CA LEU A 231 13.80 3.05 8.99
C LEU A 231 14.00 1.86 8.03
N ALA A 232 14.33 2.13 6.76
CA ALA A 232 14.57 1.08 5.76
C ALA A 232 15.75 0.15 6.13
N LYS A 233 16.68 0.60 6.95
CA LYS A 233 17.81 -0.21 7.47
C LYS A 233 17.38 -1.20 8.55
N GLU A 234 16.25 -0.99 9.16
CA GLU A 234 15.75 -1.76 10.30
C GLU A 234 14.71 -2.82 9.89
N ILE A 235 14.09 -2.67 8.72
CA ILE A 235 13.02 -3.54 8.21
C ILE A 235 13.51 -4.46 7.10
N ASP A 236 12.71 -5.46 6.75
CA ASP A 236 13.07 -6.45 5.72
C ASP A 236 12.55 -6.06 4.33
N PHE A 237 11.51 -5.24 4.27
CA PHE A 237 10.96 -4.65 3.04
C PHE A 237 10.13 -3.40 3.39
N VAL A 238 9.91 -2.55 2.39
CA VAL A 238 9.15 -1.29 2.53
C VAL A 238 7.72 -1.53 2.11
N THR A 239 6.75 -1.10 2.92
CA THR A 239 5.33 -1.14 2.58
C THR A 239 4.82 0.26 2.31
N VAL A 240 4.32 0.49 1.08
CA VAL A 240 3.99 1.82 0.54
C VAL A 240 2.48 1.96 0.39
N HIS A 241 1.94 3.12 0.77
CA HIS A 241 0.57 3.54 0.44
C HIS A 241 0.56 4.58 -0.67
N THR A 242 -0.39 4.48 -1.60
CA THR A 242 -0.58 5.42 -2.70
C THR A 242 -2.06 5.51 -3.09
N TYR A 243 -2.59 6.73 -3.06
CA TYR A 243 -4.01 7.02 -3.29
C TYR A 243 -4.20 8.16 -4.29
N PRO A 244 -4.19 7.89 -5.61
CA PRO A 244 -4.32 8.94 -6.62
C PRO A 244 -5.59 9.79 -6.48
N ALA A 245 -6.71 9.18 -6.07
CA ALA A 245 -7.97 9.89 -5.92
C ALA A 245 -7.90 11.00 -4.85
N TRP A 246 -7.22 10.76 -3.72
CA TRP A 246 -6.95 11.77 -2.69
C TRP A 246 -6.02 12.89 -3.18
N GLU A 247 -5.14 12.58 -4.13
CA GLU A 247 -4.20 13.52 -4.73
C GLU A 247 -4.78 14.22 -5.98
N ASN A 248 -6.12 14.28 -6.07
CA ASN A 248 -6.87 14.91 -7.15
C ASN A 248 -6.53 14.41 -8.56
N LYS A 249 -6.12 13.16 -8.71
CA LYS A 249 -5.87 12.55 -10.00
C LYS A 249 -7.17 12.05 -10.64
N ASP A 250 -7.29 12.28 -11.94
CA ASP A 250 -8.33 11.64 -12.73
C ASP A 250 -7.95 10.18 -13.03
N LEU A 251 -8.92 9.39 -13.49
CA LEU A 251 -8.72 7.95 -13.70
C LEU A 251 -7.56 7.63 -14.65
N ASP A 252 -7.41 8.41 -15.74
CA ASP A 252 -6.33 8.20 -16.71
C ASP A 252 -4.93 8.47 -16.13
N GLU A 253 -4.86 9.29 -15.08
CA GLU A 253 -3.63 9.56 -14.33
C GLU A 253 -3.41 8.55 -13.20
N GLY A 254 -4.44 7.82 -12.78
CA GLY A 254 -4.45 7.01 -11.56
C GLY A 254 -3.33 5.98 -11.49
N LEU A 255 -3.24 5.09 -12.48
CA LEU A 255 -2.17 4.10 -12.53
C LEU A 255 -0.78 4.73 -12.76
N PRO A 256 -0.58 5.64 -13.74
CA PRO A 256 0.71 6.33 -13.90
C PRO A 256 1.20 7.00 -12.62
N TYR A 257 0.32 7.65 -11.87
CA TYR A 257 0.64 8.29 -10.60
C TYR A 257 1.08 7.29 -9.54
N SER A 258 0.34 6.19 -9.36
CA SER A 258 0.71 5.13 -8.42
C SER A 258 2.07 4.52 -8.76
N ILE A 259 2.33 4.25 -10.04
CA ILE A 259 3.62 3.73 -10.52
C ILE A 259 4.74 4.73 -10.21
N ALA A 260 4.55 6.01 -10.51
CA ALA A 260 5.54 7.06 -10.23
C ALA A 260 5.88 7.14 -8.74
N ASN A 261 4.89 7.04 -7.85
CA ASN A 261 5.10 7.04 -6.41
C ASN A 261 5.92 5.83 -5.94
N ILE A 262 5.60 4.64 -6.44
CA ILE A 262 6.34 3.41 -6.12
C ILE A 262 7.77 3.50 -6.64
N GLN A 263 7.97 4.01 -7.86
CA GLN A 263 9.28 4.22 -8.44
C GLN A 263 10.11 5.26 -7.68
N ALA A 264 9.48 6.34 -7.20
CA ALA A 264 10.14 7.35 -6.37
C ALA A 264 10.67 6.75 -5.06
N VAL A 265 9.89 5.87 -4.42
CA VAL A 265 10.34 5.15 -3.22
C VAL A 265 11.48 4.19 -3.57
N HIS A 266 11.38 3.46 -4.69
CA HIS A 266 12.45 2.58 -5.14
C HIS A 266 13.75 3.34 -5.43
N ALA A 267 13.66 4.50 -6.06
CA ALA A 267 14.82 5.37 -6.32
C ALA A 267 15.46 5.90 -5.03
N ALA A 268 14.64 6.26 -4.03
CA ALA A 268 15.14 6.71 -2.72
C ALA A 268 15.73 5.57 -1.88
N LEU A 269 15.23 4.34 -2.05
CA LEU A 269 15.58 3.15 -1.27
C LEU A 269 15.91 1.96 -2.19
N PRO A 270 16.98 2.05 -3.01
CA PRO A 270 17.23 1.10 -4.12
C PRO A 270 17.56 -0.33 -3.67
N HIS A 271 17.91 -0.52 -2.42
CA HIS A 271 18.21 -1.84 -1.86
C HIS A 271 17.04 -2.47 -1.12
N SER A 272 15.91 -1.77 -1.04
CA SER A 272 14.72 -2.27 -0.36
C SER A 272 13.77 -2.94 -1.36
N ARG A 273 13.22 -4.08 -0.96
CA ARG A 273 12.04 -4.64 -1.62
C ARG A 273 10.83 -3.77 -1.32
N ILE A 274 9.91 -3.67 -2.26
CA ILE A 274 8.71 -2.85 -2.10
C ILE A 274 7.46 -3.72 -2.21
N VAL A 275 6.55 -3.51 -1.29
CA VAL A 275 5.18 -4.00 -1.26
C VAL A 275 4.24 -2.79 -1.25
N VAL A 276 3.19 -2.82 -2.03
CA VAL A 276 2.11 -1.84 -1.92
C VAL A 276 1.16 -2.33 -0.85
N GLY A 277 1.15 -1.66 0.30
CA GLY A 277 0.31 -2.00 1.45
C GLY A 277 -1.13 -1.55 1.30
N GLU A 278 -1.30 -0.43 0.58
CA GLU A 278 -2.60 0.11 0.24
C GLU A 278 -2.56 0.86 -1.08
N ALA A 279 -3.48 0.52 -1.96
CA ALA A 279 -3.86 1.29 -3.13
C ALA A 279 -5.28 0.91 -3.52
N GLY A 280 -6.08 1.88 -3.92
CA GLY A 280 -7.47 1.65 -4.24
C GLY A 280 -8.10 2.81 -5.01
N TRP A 281 -9.39 2.64 -5.32
CA TRP A 281 -10.22 3.67 -5.92
C TRP A 281 -11.63 3.55 -5.33
N PRO A 282 -12.25 4.63 -4.82
CA PRO A 282 -13.56 4.52 -4.20
C PRO A 282 -14.64 4.39 -5.27
N SER A 283 -15.66 3.58 -4.99
CA SER A 283 -16.82 3.41 -5.88
C SER A 283 -17.84 4.53 -5.73
N VAL A 284 -17.87 5.19 -4.57
CA VAL A 284 -18.69 6.36 -4.25
C VAL A 284 -17.84 7.33 -3.44
N ALA A 285 -17.91 8.62 -3.72
CA ALA A 285 -17.30 9.64 -2.90
C ALA A 285 -17.91 11.01 -3.17
N SER A 286 -18.52 11.63 -2.18
CA SER A 286 -19.01 13.01 -2.28
C SER A 286 -17.87 14.00 -2.55
N GLU A 287 -16.66 13.71 -2.06
CA GLU A 287 -15.46 14.53 -2.20
C GLU A 287 -14.89 14.49 -3.62
N PHE A 288 -15.15 13.44 -4.39
CA PHE A 288 -14.54 13.23 -5.71
C PHE A 288 -15.53 13.34 -6.87
N GLY A 289 -16.84 13.44 -6.59
CA GLY A 289 -17.87 13.53 -7.61
C GLY A 289 -17.81 12.39 -8.61
N LYS A 290 -17.82 12.70 -9.91
CA LYS A 290 -17.82 11.68 -11.00
C LYS A 290 -16.53 10.84 -11.08
N ARG A 291 -15.47 11.20 -10.38
CA ARG A 291 -14.26 10.38 -10.33
C ARG A 291 -14.49 9.08 -9.56
N ALA A 292 -15.39 9.07 -8.57
CA ALA A 292 -15.76 7.88 -7.83
C ALA A 292 -16.93 7.16 -8.54
N SER A 293 -16.67 5.96 -9.02
CA SER A 293 -17.69 5.06 -9.57
C SER A 293 -17.19 3.61 -9.54
N GLU A 294 -18.09 2.64 -9.66
CA GLU A 294 -17.72 1.22 -9.76
C GLU A 294 -16.91 0.92 -11.03
N GLU A 295 -17.19 1.62 -12.15
CA GLU A 295 -16.45 1.48 -13.41
C GLU A 295 -15.00 1.96 -13.24
N ASN A 296 -14.81 3.11 -12.62
CA ASN A 296 -13.49 3.67 -12.36
C ASN A 296 -12.72 2.81 -11.36
N GLN A 297 -13.38 2.32 -10.31
CA GLN A 297 -12.80 1.37 -9.35
C GLN A 297 -12.32 0.11 -10.08
N LYS A 298 -13.16 -0.49 -10.90
CA LYS A 298 -12.81 -1.70 -11.66
C LYS A 298 -11.60 -1.46 -12.54
N ARG A 299 -11.62 -0.39 -13.34
CA ARG A 299 -10.52 -0.08 -14.26
C ARG A 299 -9.20 0.12 -13.50
N TYR A 300 -9.19 0.93 -12.44
CA TYR A 300 -7.99 1.17 -11.65
C TYR A 300 -7.43 -0.11 -11.02
N VAL A 301 -8.30 -0.93 -10.41
CA VAL A 301 -7.90 -2.18 -9.76
C VAL A 301 -7.35 -3.18 -10.77
N ASP A 302 -7.99 -3.33 -11.92
CA ASP A 302 -7.55 -4.24 -12.98
C ASP A 302 -6.18 -3.81 -13.54
N GLU A 303 -6.01 -2.53 -13.85
CA GLU A 303 -4.75 -1.98 -14.37
C GLU A 303 -3.60 -2.10 -13.35
N LEU A 304 -3.87 -1.75 -12.08
CA LEU A 304 -2.87 -1.83 -11.00
C LEU A 304 -2.44 -3.28 -10.73
N THR A 305 -3.39 -4.20 -10.64
CA THR A 305 -3.07 -5.62 -10.38
C THR A 305 -2.33 -6.26 -11.55
N ALA A 306 -2.66 -5.89 -12.79
CA ALA A 306 -1.93 -6.33 -13.97
C ALA A 306 -0.48 -5.80 -14.00
N TRP A 307 -0.27 -4.53 -13.64
CA TRP A 307 1.07 -3.95 -13.51
C TRP A 307 1.86 -4.62 -12.38
N ALA A 308 1.26 -4.79 -11.21
CA ALA A 308 1.87 -5.43 -10.05
C ALA A 308 2.35 -6.85 -10.35
N ALA A 309 1.52 -7.65 -11.05
CA ALA A 309 1.86 -9.01 -11.45
C ALA A 309 3.05 -9.05 -12.43
N ARG A 310 3.09 -8.13 -13.41
CA ARG A 310 4.22 -8.04 -14.36
C ARG A 310 5.55 -7.64 -13.71
N ASN A 311 5.48 -6.88 -12.63
CA ASN A 311 6.67 -6.33 -11.94
C ASN A 311 7.02 -7.08 -10.66
N ASN A 312 6.29 -8.15 -10.33
CA ASN A 312 6.44 -8.92 -9.09
C ASN A 312 6.36 -8.03 -7.83
N VAL A 313 5.42 -7.09 -7.79
CA VAL A 313 5.14 -6.23 -6.65
C VAL A 313 3.89 -6.73 -5.95
N THR A 314 4.01 -7.29 -4.75
CA THR A 314 2.84 -7.64 -3.95
C THR A 314 2.04 -6.38 -3.66
N THR A 315 0.74 -6.39 -3.99
CA THR A 315 -0.15 -5.24 -3.85
C THR A 315 -1.41 -5.64 -3.10
N PHE A 316 -1.65 -4.98 -1.98
CA PHE A 316 -2.90 -5.09 -1.23
C PHE A 316 -3.86 -4.01 -1.73
N ILE A 317 -4.97 -4.46 -2.32
CA ILE A 317 -6.03 -3.54 -2.72
C ILE A 317 -6.78 -3.08 -1.46
N PHE A 318 -6.95 -1.79 -1.33
CA PHE A 318 -7.76 -1.18 -0.29
C PHE A 318 -9.16 -0.96 -0.83
N GLU A 319 -10.15 -1.72 -0.40
CA GLU A 319 -10.14 -2.76 0.63
C GLU A 319 -11.14 -3.89 0.26
N ALA A 320 -11.26 -4.94 1.07
CA ALA A 320 -12.15 -6.05 0.78
C ALA A 320 -13.62 -5.63 0.77
N PHE A 321 -14.08 -4.99 1.83
CA PHE A 321 -15.49 -4.63 2.04
C PHE A 321 -15.62 -3.16 2.40
N ASP A 322 -16.74 -2.54 2.00
CA ASP A 322 -17.12 -1.22 2.49
C ASP A 322 -17.31 -1.26 4.01
N GLU A 323 -17.00 -0.15 4.68
CA GLU A 323 -17.05 -0.04 6.14
C GLU A 323 -17.71 1.27 6.59
N ASP A 324 -18.92 1.19 7.15
CA ASP A 324 -19.74 2.35 7.54
C ASP A 324 -19.16 3.19 8.69
N TRP A 325 -18.31 2.58 9.51
CA TRP A 325 -17.74 3.23 10.68
C TRP A 325 -16.66 4.26 10.34
N LYS A 326 -16.13 4.24 9.11
CA LYS A 326 -15.06 5.13 8.66
C LYS A 326 -15.58 6.52 8.29
N GLY A 327 -14.71 7.51 8.39
CA GLY A 327 -14.99 8.89 7.99
C GLY A 327 -16.06 9.60 8.83
N ASP A 328 -16.69 10.63 8.27
CA ASP A 328 -17.73 11.42 8.92
C ASP A 328 -19.02 10.61 9.04
N PRO A 329 -19.55 10.38 10.28
CA PRO A 329 -20.81 9.66 10.49
C PRO A 329 -22.02 10.30 9.81
N SER A 330 -22.00 11.62 9.60
CA SER A 330 -23.09 12.36 8.94
C SER A 330 -23.06 12.26 7.42
N ASN A 331 -21.94 11.84 6.82
CA ASN A 331 -21.76 11.70 5.38
C ASN A 331 -21.81 10.22 4.94
N ALA A 332 -22.99 9.77 4.55
CA ALA A 332 -23.17 8.40 4.05
C ALA A 332 -22.45 8.14 2.71
N PHE A 333 -22.11 9.17 1.96
CA PHE A 333 -21.42 9.10 0.66
C PHE A 333 -19.96 9.53 0.74
N GLY A 334 -19.37 9.59 1.92
CA GLY A 334 -17.97 9.90 2.11
C GLY A 334 -17.06 8.80 1.57
N ALA A 335 -15.96 9.18 0.93
CA ALA A 335 -15.02 8.25 0.28
C ALA A 335 -14.57 7.12 1.21
N GLU A 336 -14.28 7.42 2.48
CA GLU A 336 -13.76 6.45 3.45
C GLU A 336 -14.63 5.19 3.64
N LYS A 337 -15.93 5.29 3.32
CA LYS A 337 -16.90 4.20 3.47
C LYS A 337 -16.99 3.28 2.24
N HIS A 338 -16.38 3.63 1.10
CA HIS A 338 -16.71 3.02 -0.20
C HIS A 338 -15.51 2.53 -1.02
N TRP A 339 -14.42 2.18 -0.37
CA TRP A 339 -13.23 1.60 -1.00
C TRP A 339 -13.34 0.11 -1.28
N GLY A 340 -14.27 -0.59 -0.62
CA GLY A 340 -14.44 -2.04 -0.72
C GLY A 340 -14.67 -2.53 -2.15
N LEU A 341 -14.15 -3.71 -2.46
CA LEU A 341 -14.48 -4.44 -3.68
C LEU A 341 -15.86 -5.11 -3.58
N PHE A 342 -16.33 -5.28 -2.36
CA PHE A 342 -17.67 -5.70 -2.01
C PHE A 342 -18.32 -4.61 -1.14
N THR A 343 -19.65 -4.55 -1.15
CA THR A 343 -20.40 -3.66 -0.25
C THR A 343 -20.29 -4.12 1.19
N VAL A 344 -20.75 -3.29 2.14
CA VAL A 344 -20.86 -3.66 3.56
C VAL A 344 -21.70 -4.92 3.77
N ASP A 345 -22.69 -5.18 2.91
CA ASP A 345 -23.53 -6.39 2.90
C ASP A 345 -22.91 -7.57 2.13
N ARG A 346 -21.63 -7.50 1.80
CA ARG A 346 -20.90 -8.53 1.05
C ARG A 346 -21.43 -8.80 -0.35
N ARG A 347 -22.04 -7.80 -0.99
CA ARG A 347 -22.44 -7.87 -2.39
C ARG A 347 -21.28 -7.48 -3.29
N ALA A 348 -21.09 -8.25 -4.35
CA ALA A 348 -20.00 -8.00 -5.29
C ALA A 348 -20.26 -6.71 -6.09
N LYS A 349 -19.36 -5.73 -5.99
CA LYS A 349 -19.33 -4.57 -6.89
C LYS A 349 -18.85 -4.97 -8.28
N LEU A 350 -18.93 -4.07 -9.25
CA LEU A 350 -18.62 -4.34 -10.65
C LEU A 350 -17.26 -5.03 -10.86
N VAL A 351 -16.26 -4.65 -10.09
CA VAL A 351 -14.91 -5.22 -10.13
C VAL A 351 -14.86 -6.72 -9.79
N MET A 352 -15.82 -7.21 -8.99
CA MET A 352 -15.89 -8.60 -8.54
C MET A 352 -17.07 -9.38 -9.15
N ARG A 353 -17.93 -8.75 -9.91
CA ARG A 353 -19.22 -9.30 -10.38
C ARG A 353 -19.06 -10.59 -11.18
N GLU A 354 -18.08 -10.65 -12.06
CA GLU A 354 -17.84 -11.82 -12.91
C GLU A 354 -17.33 -13.03 -12.10
N LEU A 355 -16.54 -12.78 -11.05
CA LEU A 355 -15.97 -13.83 -10.19
C LEU A 355 -16.96 -14.30 -9.10
N TYR A 356 -17.96 -13.49 -8.78
CA TYR A 356 -18.91 -13.74 -7.68
C TYR A 356 -20.36 -13.51 -8.15
N PRO A 357 -20.86 -14.26 -9.15
CA PRO A 357 -22.20 -14.05 -9.72
C PRO A 357 -23.34 -14.34 -8.75
N ASP A 358 -23.07 -15.08 -7.68
CA ASP A 358 -24.02 -15.38 -6.60
C ASP A 358 -24.11 -14.29 -5.52
N LEU A 359 -23.18 -13.34 -5.52
CA LEU A 359 -23.14 -12.21 -4.58
C LEU A 359 -23.57 -10.88 -5.23
N LEU A 360 -24.34 -10.94 -6.30
CA LEU A 360 -24.82 -9.73 -6.96
C LEU A 360 -25.84 -8.98 -6.09
N PRO A 361 -25.88 -7.63 -6.14
CA PRO A 361 -26.95 -6.87 -5.54
C PRO A 361 -28.30 -7.31 -6.11
N PRO A 362 -29.40 -7.20 -5.33
CA PRO A 362 -30.74 -7.43 -5.85
C PRO A 362 -30.94 -6.60 -7.11
N LYS A 363 -31.60 -7.18 -8.13
CA LYS A 363 -32.00 -6.38 -9.29
C LYS A 363 -32.86 -5.24 -8.78
N ALA A 364 -32.48 -4.00 -9.09
CA ALA A 364 -33.36 -2.87 -8.83
C ALA A 364 -34.66 -3.15 -9.61
N ASP A 365 -35.79 -3.18 -8.89
CA ASP A 365 -37.11 -3.20 -9.53
C ASP A 365 -37.21 -1.96 -10.44
N ARG A 366 -37.33 -2.20 -11.72
CA ARG A 366 -37.45 -1.16 -12.77
C ARG A 366 -38.83 -0.52 -12.73
#